data_771d223bdbf750ce1fcb4109e16b06b4
#
_entry.id   771d223bdbf750ce1fcb4109e16b06b4
#
_cell.length_a   1.000
_cell.length_b   1.000
_cell.length_c   1.000
_cell.angle_alpha   90.00
_cell.angle_beta   90.00
_cell.angle_gamma   90.00
#
_symmetry.space_group_name_H-M   'P 1'
#
loop_
_entity.id
_entity.type
_entity.pdbx_description
1 polymer ?
#
loop_
_entity_poly.entity_id
_entity_poly.type
_entity_poly.pdbx_seq_one_letter_code
_entity_poly.pdbx_strand_id
1 'polypeptide(L)'
;MRQKQSKENSRKYHQKSNPAVKREAERLSTPTNTMEKNEKASLESRITSGMSMPYSVSEKESDRELEDRFERYREILKDLTLMSDSFMRAVLKNPKCTEEVLRIILNKDQLKVVDQRLQADYKNLQGRSAILDCVAMDSDHNLYNVEIQQKREGASPKRARYHSGLLDMNFLEPGEVYQKLPTSYVIFITETDALGYHLPIYHISRKIRENGKDFPDRAHIIYVDSKNQEDTELGRLMHDFHCKSPEEMYHSVLQKQVFRLKRTREGVNFMCREMDKIYRDGERVGEKIGQERGEKIGQERGEKIGQERGEKIGRERGEKIGQKRGKKQGIRNEQRRIVNSLKRKGKTMDEIAYLTGIHETVVKKLLGETASL
;
A
#
# COMPACT_ATOMS: atom_id res chain seq x y z
N MET A 1 -16.09 -45.20 40.15
CA MET A 1 -14.67 -44.88 40.39
C MET A 1 -13.98 -44.41 39.10
N ARG A 2 -14.49 -43.37 38.40
CA ARG A 2 -13.83 -42.80 37.18
C ARG A 2 -14.09 -41.28 37.04
N GLN A 3 -14.04 -40.53 38.14
CA GLN A 3 -14.20 -39.07 38.16
C GLN A 3 -13.19 -38.30 39.01
N LYS A 4 -12.07 -38.90 39.40
CA LYS A 4 -11.07 -38.25 40.25
C LYS A 4 -9.68 -38.07 39.61
N GLN A 5 -9.48 -38.44 38.33
CA GLN A 5 -8.14 -38.30 37.66
C GLN A 5 -8.03 -37.13 36.68
N SER A 6 -9.08 -36.29 36.51
CA SER A 6 -9.10 -35.18 35.55
C SER A 6 -8.74 -33.79 36.14
N LYS A 7 -8.45 -33.69 37.43
CA LYS A 7 -8.16 -32.41 38.12
C LYS A 7 -6.69 -32.19 38.54
N GLU A 8 -5.82 -33.12 38.30
CA GLU A 8 -4.41 -33.00 38.73
C GLU A 8 -3.42 -32.60 37.61
N ASN A 9 -3.82 -32.62 36.34
CA ASN A 9 -2.94 -32.26 35.20
C ASN A 9 -3.02 -30.79 34.75
N SER A 10 -3.81 -29.93 35.41
CA SER A 10 -3.94 -28.50 35.05
C SER A 10 -3.04 -27.54 35.83
N ARG A 11 -2.11 -28.01 36.66
CA ARG A 11 -1.30 -27.13 37.53
C ARG A 11 0.23 -27.19 37.32
N LYS A 12 0.74 -27.71 36.20
CA LYS A 12 2.20 -27.84 35.97
C LYS A 12 2.77 -27.10 34.74
N TYR A 13 2.04 -26.14 34.15
CA TYR A 13 2.61 -25.29 33.09
C TYR A 13 2.50 -23.79 33.41
N HIS A 14 3.05 -23.43 34.58
CA HIS A 14 3.43 -22.02 34.79
C HIS A 14 4.82 -22.00 35.41
N GLN A 15 5.68 -21.17 34.82
CA GLN A 15 7.04 -20.81 35.22
C GLN A 15 8.19 -21.69 34.69
N LYS A 16 8.68 -21.30 33.50
CA LYS A 16 10.13 -21.19 33.26
C LYS A 16 10.33 -20.05 32.22
N SER A 17 10.47 -18.84 32.72
CA SER A 17 11.00 -17.71 31.96
C SER A 17 12.48 -17.92 31.72
N ASN A 18 12.90 -17.88 30.47
CA ASN A 18 14.26 -18.04 29.98
C ASN A 18 15.17 -16.90 30.52
N PRO A 19 16.27 -17.19 31.28
CA PRO A 19 17.12 -16.12 31.82
C PRO A 19 17.94 -15.31 30.82
N ALA A 20 17.94 -15.70 29.54
CA ALA A 20 18.66 -14.96 28.51
C ALA A 20 17.95 -13.64 28.09
N VAL A 21 16.62 -13.55 28.16
CA VAL A 21 15.85 -12.37 27.78
C VAL A 21 15.93 -11.25 28.86
N LYS A 22 16.23 -11.61 30.10
CA LYS A 22 16.36 -10.64 31.20
C LYS A 22 17.69 -9.90 31.22
N ARG A 23 18.73 -10.42 30.57
CA ARG A 23 20.07 -9.79 30.51
C ARG A 23 20.24 -8.78 29.39
N GLU A 24 19.36 -8.78 28.40
CA GLU A 24 19.41 -7.84 27.27
C GLU A 24 18.62 -6.57 27.56
N ALA A 25 17.60 -6.63 28.41
CA ALA A 25 16.81 -5.46 28.83
C ALA A 25 17.52 -4.57 29.87
N GLU A 26 18.49 -5.11 30.65
CA GLU A 26 19.26 -4.36 31.65
C GLU A 26 20.53 -3.69 31.10
N ARG A 27 20.90 -3.94 29.85
CA ARG A 27 22.06 -3.29 29.18
C ARG A 27 21.72 -2.00 28.44
N LEU A 28 20.46 -1.62 28.36
CA LEU A 28 19.99 -0.42 27.61
C LEU A 28 19.55 0.74 28.50
N SER A 29 19.86 0.70 29.80
CA SER A 29 19.50 1.79 30.72
C SER A 29 20.70 2.26 31.55
N THR A 30 21.67 2.91 30.92
CA THR A 30 22.58 3.86 31.60
C THR A 30 22.94 4.99 30.65
N PRO A 31 22.79 6.26 31.04
CA PRO A 31 23.05 7.40 30.19
C PRO A 31 24.53 7.78 30.27
N THR A 32 25.29 7.66 29.19
CA THR A 32 26.58 8.32 29.01
C THR A 32 26.37 9.69 28.38
N ASN A 33 26.18 10.64 29.26
CA ASN A 33 26.09 12.05 28.93
C ASN A 33 27.52 12.64 29.11
N THR A 34 28.30 12.83 28.02
CA THR A 34 29.40 13.84 28.04
C THR A 34 30.10 14.09 26.68
N MET A 35 29.76 13.42 25.56
CA MET A 35 30.44 13.68 24.28
C MET A 35 29.57 14.34 23.18
N GLU A 36 28.28 14.51 23.37
CA GLU A 36 27.40 15.08 22.33
C GLU A 36 27.32 16.64 22.32
N LYS A 37 27.94 17.32 23.30
CA LYS A 37 27.86 18.79 23.34
C LYS A 37 28.86 19.52 22.42
N ASN A 38 29.93 18.88 21.98
CA ASN A 38 30.94 19.56 21.15
C ASN A 38 30.77 19.32 19.63
N GLU A 39 29.99 18.34 19.20
CA GLU A 39 29.70 18.15 17.77
C GLU A 39 28.46 18.95 17.31
N LYS A 40 27.49 19.21 18.18
CA LYS A 40 26.36 20.09 17.84
C LYS A 40 26.74 21.55 17.59
N ALA A 41 27.72 22.08 18.31
CA ALA A 41 28.17 23.45 18.13
C ALA A 41 28.99 23.66 16.83
N SER A 42 29.57 22.60 16.27
CA SER A 42 30.32 22.66 14.98
C SER A 42 29.44 22.49 13.75
N LEU A 43 28.25 21.89 13.89
CA LEU A 43 27.28 21.75 12.79
C LEU A 43 26.39 22.99 12.60
N GLU A 44 26.07 23.70 13.68
CA GLU A 44 25.23 24.90 13.62
C GLU A 44 25.91 26.12 12.97
N SER A 45 27.25 26.21 12.96
CA SER A 45 27.99 27.30 12.33
C SER A 45 28.24 27.14 10.82
N ARG A 46 27.89 25.99 10.23
CA ARG A 46 28.04 25.70 8.78
C ARG A 46 26.77 25.79 7.96
N ILE A 47 25.62 26.01 8.57
CA ILE A 47 24.29 26.03 7.91
C ILE A 47 23.74 27.45 7.68
N THR A 48 24.47 28.49 8.09
CA THR A 48 23.99 29.88 7.95
C THR A 48 24.47 30.63 6.71
N SER A 49 24.85 29.91 5.63
CA SER A 49 25.04 30.60 4.36
C SER A 49 24.62 29.72 3.18
N GLY A 50 23.43 29.99 2.69
CA GLY A 50 23.05 29.55 1.36
C GLY A 50 21.72 28.83 1.23
N MET A 51 20.72 29.57 0.76
CA MET A 51 19.44 29.15 0.21
C MET A 51 18.38 28.69 1.22
N SER A 52 17.60 29.64 1.68
CA SER A 52 16.26 29.44 2.23
C SER A 52 15.35 28.90 1.14
N MET A 53 15.01 27.62 1.23
CA MET A 53 13.80 27.09 0.62
C MET A 53 12.67 27.28 1.61
N PRO A 54 11.59 27.97 1.26
CA PRO A 54 10.43 28.08 2.12
C PRO A 54 9.57 26.83 1.93
N TYR A 55 9.85 25.77 2.65
CA TYR A 55 8.80 24.80 2.99
C TYR A 55 8.38 25.12 4.41
N SER A 56 7.49 26.09 4.54
CA SER A 56 6.74 26.31 5.76
C SER A 56 5.82 25.12 6.00
N VAL A 57 6.09 24.46 7.10
CA VAL A 57 5.14 23.87 8.07
C VAL A 57 3.69 24.21 7.72
N SER A 58 2.87 23.16 7.60
CA SER A 58 1.42 23.24 7.48
C SER A 58 0.87 24.43 8.27
N GLU A 59 0.37 25.41 7.55
CA GLU A 59 -0.44 26.46 8.13
C GLU A 59 -1.54 25.79 8.92
N LYS A 60 -1.68 26.13 10.21
CA LYS A 60 -2.82 25.71 11.01
C LYS A 60 -4.03 26.28 10.29
N GLU A 61 -4.85 25.38 9.76
CA GLU A 61 -6.12 25.74 9.14
C GLU A 61 -6.85 26.73 10.04
N SER A 62 -7.36 27.80 9.47
CA SER A 62 -8.11 28.80 10.23
C SER A 62 -9.45 28.20 10.68
N ASP A 63 -9.93 28.59 11.86
CA ASP A 63 -11.24 28.14 12.39
C ASP A 63 -12.37 28.38 11.37
N ARG A 64 -12.23 29.42 10.56
CA ARG A 64 -13.19 29.76 9.49
C ARG A 64 -13.18 28.74 8.35
N GLU A 65 -12.03 28.29 7.89
CA GLU A 65 -11.92 27.27 6.85
C GLU A 65 -12.51 25.93 7.30
N LEU A 66 -12.31 25.58 8.57
CA LEU A 66 -12.91 24.40 9.16
C LEU A 66 -14.44 24.50 9.24
N GLU A 67 -14.98 25.67 9.64
CA GLU A 67 -16.43 25.88 9.69
C GLU A 67 -17.06 25.87 8.32
N ASP A 68 -16.45 26.51 7.31
CA ASP A 68 -16.89 26.49 5.91
C ASP A 68 -16.89 25.06 5.33
N ARG A 69 -15.93 24.24 5.77
CA ARG A 69 -15.88 22.83 5.38
C ARG A 69 -16.98 22.02 6.07
N PHE A 70 -17.24 22.26 7.34
CA PHE A 70 -18.33 21.61 8.07
C PHE A 70 -19.70 21.97 7.52
N GLU A 71 -19.88 23.19 7.05
CA GLU A 71 -21.12 23.60 6.37
C GLU A 71 -21.35 22.76 5.10
N ARG A 72 -20.31 22.58 4.28
CA ARG A 72 -20.37 21.69 3.10
C ARG A 72 -20.66 20.24 3.49
N TYR A 73 -20.08 19.73 4.58
CA TYR A 73 -20.37 18.38 5.06
C TYR A 73 -21.82 18.21 5.51
N ARG A 74 -22.43 19.22 6.12
CA ARG A 74 -23.87 19.21 6.47
C ARG A 74 -24.74 19.08 5.24
N GLU A 75 -24.41 19.78 4.16
CA GLU A 75 -25.15 19.66 2.90
C GLU A 75 -24.96 18.24 2.29
N ILE A 76 -23.74 17.75 2.19
CA ILE A 76 -23.46 16.42 1.70
C ILE A 76 -24.19 15.34 2.50
N LEU A 77 -24.23 15.48 3.83
CA LEU A 77 -24.88 14.51 4.73
C LEU A 77 -26.36 14.32 4.43
N LYS A 78 -27.06 15.32 3.94
CA LYS A 78 -28.48 15.21 3.55
C LYS A 78 -28.68 14.16 2.47
N ASP A 79 -27.74 14.06 1.52
CA ASP A 79 -27.82 13.16 0.36
C ASP A 79 -27.22 11.77 0.60
N LEU A 80 -26.46 11.56 1.68
CA LEU A 80 -25.88 10.27 1.96
C LEU A 80 -26.95 9.22 2.29
N THR A 81 -26.76 8.02 1.77
CA THR A 81 -27.61 6.84 2.00
C THR A 81 -26.78 5.69 2.58
N LEU A 82 -27.40 4.60 2.97
CA LEU A 82 -26.68 3.39 3.40
C LEU A 82 -25.81 2.77 2.30
N MET A 83 -26.05 3.14 1.03
CA MET A 83 -25.14 2.78 -0.07
C MET A 83 -23.86 3.61 -0.08
N SER A 84 -23.77 4.69 0.71
CA SER A 84 -22.56 5.51 0.85
C SER A 84 -21.65 4.89 1.92
N ASP A 85 -20.46 4.45 1.55
CA ASP A 85 -19.50 3.74 2.41
C ASP A 85 -19.27 4.39 3.78
N SER A 86 -18.98 5.70 3.82
CA SER A 86 -18.76 6.42 5.06
C SER A 86 -20.00 6.48 5.96
N PHE A 87 -21.18 6.63 5.36
CA PHE A 87 -22.44 6.71 6.08
C PHE A 87 -22.88 5.34 6.61
N MET A 88 -22.80 4.31 5.76
CA MET A 88 -23.05 2.93 6.15
C MET A 88 -22.22 2.54 7.38
N ARG A 89 -20.91 2.81 7.33
CA ARG A 89 -20.03 2.53 8.49
C ARG A 89 -20.48 3.23 9.76
N ALA A 90 -20.92 4.48 9.65
CA ALA A 90 -21.44 5.23 10.81
C ALA A 90 -22.75 4.62 11.35
N VAL A 91 -23.63 4.13 10.48
CA VAL A 91 -24.87 3.44 10.88
C VAL A 91 -24.56 2.07 11.51
N LEU A 92 -23.71 1.27 10.87
CA LEU A 92 -23.32 -0.05 11.37
C LEU A 92 -22.39 -0.01 12.59
N LYS A 93 -21.92 1.18 13.06
CA LYS A 93 -21.32 1.29 14.40
C LYS A 93 -22.28 0.86 15.51
N ASN A 94 -23.57 0.90 15.26
CA ASN A 94 -24.57 0.31 16.16
C ASN A 94 -24.77 -1.18 15.80
N PRO A 95 -24.35 -2.14 16.67
CA PRO A 95 -24.49 -3.57 16.38
C PRO A 95 -25.91 -4.01 16.09
N LYS A 96 -26.92 -3.34 16.63
CA LYS A 96 -28.33 -3.63 16.33
C LYS A 96 -28.70 -3.39 14.87
N CYS A 97 -28.05 -2.41 14.23
CA CYS A 97 -28.26 -2.17 12.80
C CYS A 97 -27.66 -3.30 11.96
N THR A 98 -26.45 -3.77 12.30
CA THR A 98 -25.83 -4.92 11.66
C THR A 98 -26.65 -6.19 11.86
N GLU A 99 -27.17 -6.39 13.09
CA GLU A 99 -28.03 -7.50 13.45
C GLU A 99 -29.30 -7.51 12.59
N GLU A 100 -29.97 -6.37 12.45
CA GLU A 100 -31.19 -6.23 11.62
C GLU A 100 -30.92 -6.56 10.16
N VAL A 101 -29.85 -6.01 9.57
CA VAL A 101 -29.44 -6.30 8.20
C VAL A 101 -29.19 -7.80 7.99
N LEU A 102 -28.43 -8.42 8.90
CA LEU A 102 -28.11 -9.85 8.82
C LEU A 102 -29.34 -10.75 8.99
N ARG A 103 -30.24 -10.40 9.92
CA ARG A 103 -31.51 -11.15 10.13
C ARG A 103 -32.33 -11.21 8.86
N ILE A 104 -32.51 -10.09 8.19
CA ILE A 104 -33.33 -10.00 6.98
C ILE A 104 -32.66 -10.73 5.80
N ILE A 105 -31.37 -10.46 5.53
CA ILE A 105 -30.66 -11.10 4.42
C ILE A 105 -30.61 -12.62 4.57
N LEU A 106 -30.44 -13.11 5.79
CA LEU A 106 -30.30 -14.55 6.08
C LEU A 106 -31.60 -15.22 6.46
N ASN A 107 -32.68 -14.45 6.58
CA ASN A 107 -33.99 -14.95 7.10
C ASN A 107 -33.83 -15.67 8.45
N LYS A 108 -33.11 -15.05 9.41
CA LYS A 108 -32.77 -15.61 10.72
C LYS A 108 -33.19 -14.67 11.85
N ASP A 109 -34.44 -14.75 12.30
CA ASP A 109 -35.01 -13.84 13.32
C ASP A 109 -34.26 -13.85 14.65
N GLN A 110 -33.66 -14.97 15.01
CA GLN A 110 -32.98 -15.15 16.30
C GLN A 110 -31.50 -14.80 16.26
N LEU A 111 -30.94 -14.34 15.11
CA LEU A 111 -29.56 -13.96 15.01
C LEU A 111 -29.27 -12.79 15.95
N LYS A 112 -28.20 -12.91 16.72
CA LYS A 112 -27.71 -11.86 17.62
C LYS A 112 -26.23 -11.61 17.38
N VAL A 113 -25.87 -10.39 17.05
CA VAL A 113 -24.47 -9.97 16.90
C VAL A 113 -23.86 -9.79 18.27
N VAL A 114 -22.77 -10.51 18.56
CA VAL A 114 -22.02 -10.46 19.84
C VAL A 114 -20.68 -9.74 19.71
N ASP A 115 -20.08 -9.72 18.54
CA ASP A 115 -18.87 -8.96 18.22
C ASP A 115 -18.94 -8.38 16.82
N GLN A 116 -18.36 -7.21 16.61
CA GLN A 116 -18.21 -6.63 15.27
C GLN A 116 -17.01 -5.71 15.18
N ARG A 117 -16.44 -5.66 13.98
CA ARG A 117 -15.32 -4.77 13.61
C ARG A 117 -15.62 -4.11 12.27
N LEU A 118 -15.53 -2.78 12.25
CA LEU A 118 -15.68 -2.00 11.02
C LEU A 118 -14.31 -1.67 10.47
N GLN A 119 -14.15 -1.70 9.14
CA GLN A 119 -12.87 -1.50 8.46
C GLN A 119 -11.77 -2.40 9.04
N ALA A 120 -12.07 -3.68 9.19
CA ALA A 120 -11.11 -4.65 9.68
C ALA A 120 -10.00 -4.85 8.65
N ASP A 121 -8.76 -4.51 9.05
CA ASP A 121 -7.57 -4.72 8.22
C ASP A 121 -7.13 -6.18 8.31
N TYR A 122 -7.52 -6.96 7.32
CA TYR A 122 -7.15 -8.36 7.20
C TYR A 122 -5.84 -8.47 6.41
N LYS A 123 -4.76 -8.71 7.12
CA LYS A 123 -3.42 -8.78 6.55
C LYS A 123 -3.16 -10.12 5.89
N ASN A 124 -2.58 -10.05 4.71
CA ASN A 124 -1.94 -11.20 4.09
C ASN A 124 -0.42 -10.91 4.05
N LEU A 125 0.36 -11.63 4.86
CA LEU A 125 1.81 -11.42 4.99
C LEU A 125 2.58 -11.69 3.69
N GLN A 126 2.00 -12.47 2.76
CA GLN A 126 2.64 -12.86 1.50
C GLN A 126 1.92 -12.34 0.25
N GLY A 127 0.84 -11.58 0.40
CA GLY A 127 0.01 -11.16 -0.72
C GLY A 127 -0.78 -9.88 -0.47
N ARG A 128 -1.86 -9.74 -1.21
CA ARG A 128 -2.73 -8.57 -1.13
C ARG A 128 -3.57 -8.60 0.15
N SER A 129 -3.38 -7.66 1.06
CA SER A 129 -4.29 -7.40 2.17
C SER A 129 -5.59 -6.77 1.69
N ALA A 130 -6.66 -6.89 2.48
CA ALA A 130 -7.91 -6.20 2.22
C ALA A 130 -8.47 -5.61 3.51
N ILE A 131 -9.11 -4.47 3.39
CA ILE A 131 -9.93 -3.88 4.45
C ILE A 131 -11.36 -4.35 4.18
N LEU A 132 -11.97 -5.02 5.16
CA LEU A 132 -13.34 -5.50 5.11
C LEU A 132 -14.26 -4.48 5.78
N ASP A 133 -15.39 -4.15 5.12
CA ASP A 133 -16.23 -3.02 5.54
C ASP A 133 -16.87 -3.26 6.91
N CYS A 134 -17.50 -4.40 7.11
CA CYS A 134 -18.09 -4.80 8.39
C CYS A 134 -17.94 -6.30 8.60
N VAL A 135 -17.16 -6.69 9.60
CA VAL A 135 -17.04 -8.09 10.05
C VAL A 135 -17.77 -8.23 11.37
N ALA A 136 -18.72 -9.18 11.45
CA ALA A 136 -19.52 -9.45 12.62
C ALA A 136 -19.50 -10.93 12.98
N MET A 137 -19.72 -11.24 14.26
CA MET A 137 -19.90 -12.60 14.77
C MET A 137 -21.22 -12.66 15.53
N ASP A 138 -21.97 -13.74 15.32
CA ASP A 138 -23.20 -13.98 16.07
C ASP A 138 -22.97 -14.85 17.32
N SER A 139 -24.07 -15.06 18.08
CA SER A 139 -24.06 -15.89 19.30
C SER A 139 -23.76 -17.38 19.03
N ASP A 140 -23.93 -17.85 17.81
CA ASP A 140 -23.62 -19.21 17.37
C ASP A 140 -22.22 -19.31 16.79
N HIS A 141 -21.41 -18.26 16.93
CA HIS A 141 -20.03 -18.13 16.44
C HIS A 141 -19.93 -18.18 14.90
N ASN A 142 -21.00 -17.88 14.15
CA ASN A 142 -20.91 -17.69 12.72
C ASN A 142 -20.26 -16.33 12.40
N LEU A 143 -19.43 -16.29 11.36
CA LEU A 143 -18.69 -15.13 10.94
C LEU A 143 -19.27 -14.51 9.67
N TYR A 144 -19.50 -13.21 9.70
CA TYR A 144 -20.12 -12.46 8.61
C TYR A 144 -19.19 -11.33 8.15
N ASN A 145 -19.01 -11.22 6.85
CA ASN A 145 -18.43 -10.02 6.24
C ASN A 145 -19.49 -9.36 5.34
N VAL A 146 -19.89 -8.14 5.66
CA VAL A 146 -20.84 -7.36 4.86
C VAL A 146 -20.07 -6.28 4.11
N GLU A 147 -20.15 -6.30 2.79
CA GLU A 147 -19.52 -5.38 1.85
C GLU A 147 -20.57 -4.61 1.07
N ILE A 148 -20.44 -3.30 0.97
CA ILE A 148 -21.30 -2.48 0.12
C ILE A 148 -20.53 -2.00 -1.09
N GLN A 149 -21.06 -2.28 -2.30
CA GLN A 149 -20.37 -1.98 -3.54
C GLN A 149 -21.28 -1.23 -4.53
N GLN A 150 -20.96 0.02 -4.79
CA GLN A 150 -21.67 0.83 -5.78
C GLN A 150 -21.31 0.43 -7.22
N LYS A 151 -20.10 -0.08 -7.46
CA LYS A 151 -19.62 -0.48 -8.77
C LYS A 151 -19.57 -1.99 -8.91
N ARG A 152 -20.06 -2.51 -10.03
CA ARG A 152 -20.09 -3.96 -10.33
C ARG A 152 -18.71 -4.62 -10.23
N GLU A 153 -17.66 -3.93 -10.67
CA GLU A 153 -16.28 -4.43 -10.62
C GLU A 153 -15.80 -4.67 -9.19
N GLY A 154 -16.35 -3.93 -8.22
CA GLY A 154 -16.07 -4.10 -6.80
C GLY A 154 -16.61 -5.40 -6.20
N ALA A 155 -17.61 -6.03 -6.83
CA ALA A 155 -18.28 -7.23 -6.34
C ALA A 155 -17.98 -8.47 -7.19
N SER A 156 -16.79 -8.61 -7.76
CA SER A 156 -16.47 -9.75 -8.60
C SER A 156 -16.45 -11.07 -7.81
N PRO A 157 -16.88 -12.22 -8.40
CA PRO A 157 -16.86 -13.53 -7.74
C PRO A 157 -15.48 -13.94 -7.23
N LYS A 158 -14.40 -13.52 -7.92
CA LYS A 158 -13.03 -13.77 -7.46
C LYS A 158 -12.70 -12.99 -6.19
N ARG A 159 -13.21 -11.75 -6.06
CA ARG A 159 -13.03 -10.95 -4.84
C ARG A 159 -13.79 -11.57 -3.66
N ALA A 160 -15.03 -12.02 -3.86
CA ALA A 160 -15.81 -12.69 -2.83
C ALA A 160 -15.09 -13.96 -2.31
N ARG A 161 -14.58 -14.78 -3.23
CA ARG A 161 -13.76 -15.93 -2.85
C ARG A 161 -12.51 -15.54 -2.08
N TYR A 162 -11.84 -14.44 -2.47
CA TYR A 162 -10.64 -13.96 -1.78
C TYR A 162 -10.95 -13.48 -0.37
N HIS A 163 -12.06 -12.75 -0.18
CA HIS A 163 -12.52 -12.32 1.15
C HIS A 163 -12.86 -13.52 2.04
N SER A 164 -13.50 -14.57 1.51
CA SER A 164 -13.75 -15.82 2.25
C SER A 164 -12.44 -16.44 2.76
N GLY A 165 -11.40 -16.55 1.92
CA GLY A 165 -10.09 -17.06 2.35
C GLY A 165 -9.38 -16.15 3.36
N LEU A 166 -9.56 -14.83 3.26
CA LEU A 166 -9.00 -13.88 4.24
C LEU A 166 -9.68 -14.02 5.61
N LEU A 167 -11.00 -14.22 5.66
CA LEU A 167 -11.72 -14.48 6.90
C LEU A 167 -11.16 -15.73 7.60
N ASP A 168 -11.06 -16.84 6.87
CA ASP A 168 -10.56 -18.11 7.41
C ASP A 168 -9.11 -17.99 7.91
N MET A 169 -8.25 -17.35 7.12
CA MET A 169 -6.82 -17.19 7.40
C MET A 169 -6.54 -16.29 8.61
N ASN A 170 -7.41 -15.33 8.90
CA ASN A 170 -7.27 -14.42 10.03
C ASN A 170 -8.11 -14.85 11.26
N PHE A 171 -8.83 -15.95 11.16
CA PHE A 171 -9.61 -16.52 12.27
C PHE A 171 -8.81 -17.56 13.04
N LEU A 172 -8.09 -18.45 12.35
CA LEU A 172 -7.29 -19.50 13.01
C LEU A 172 -5.95 -18.94 13.47
N GLU A 173 -5.60 -19.28 14.71
CA GLU A 173 -4.26 -19.04 15.24
C GLU A 173 -3.28 -20.15 14.78
N PRO A 174 -1.97 -19.87 14.72
CA PRO A 174 -0.98 -20.87 14.35
C PRO A 174 -1.04 -22.13 15.20
N GLY A 175 -1.19 -23.29 14.56
CA GLY A 175 -1.27 -24.60 15.23
C GLY A 175 -2.68 -25.03 15.60
N GLU A 176 -3.69 -24.24 15.33
CA GLU A 176 -5.09 -24.65 15.53
C GLU A 176 -5.58 -25.60 14.43
N VAL A 177 -6.55 -26.45 14.78
CA VAL A 177 -7.14 -27.41 13.85
C VAL A 177 -8.20 -26.76 12.98
N TYR A 178 -8.27 -27.10 11.70
CA TYR A 178 -9.22 -26.52 10.72
C TYR A 178 -10.70 -26.70 11.11
N GLN A 179 -11.04 -27.67 11.93
CA GLN A 179 -12.40 -27.91 12.44
C GLN A 179 -12.92 -26.76 13.33
N LYS A 180 -12.03 -25.87 13.81
CA LYS A 180 -12.42 -24.65 14.54
C LYS A 180 -12.93 -23.53 13.64
N LEU A 181 -12.73 -23.62 12.32
CA LEU A 181 -13.28 -22.63 11.40
C LEU A 181 -14.80 -22.53 11.57
N PRO A 182 -15.32 -21.32 11.75
CA PRO A 182 -16.77 -21.10 11.89
C PRO A 182 -17.48 -21.27 10.54
N THR A 183 -18.80 -21.31 10.57
CA THR A 183 -19.57 -21.00 9.37
C THR A 183 -19.33 -19.57 8.97
N SER A 184 -18.90 -19.31 7.74
CA SER A 184 -18.58 -17.97 7.26
C SER A 184 -19.49 -17.53 6.11
N TYR A 185 -19.85 -16.24 6.12
CA TYR A 185 -20.68 -15.61 5.11
C TYR A 185 -19.99 -14.37 4.59
N VAL A 186 -19.76 -14.29 3.28
CA VAL A 186 -19.33 -13.08 2.58
C VAL A 186 -20.52 -12.52 1.83
N ILE A 187 -21.03 -11.39 2.27
CA ILE A 187 -22.27 -10.76 1.79
C ILE A 187 -21.91 -9.48 1.04
N PHE A 188 -22.21 -9.45 -0.25
CA PHE A 188 -22.11 -8.25 -1.06
C PHE A 188 -23.50 -7.64 -1.28
N ILE A 189 -23.72 -6.42 -0.81
CA ILE A 189 -24.87 -5.60 -1.16
C ILE A 189 -24.42 -4.68 -2.28
N THR A 190 -24.98 -4.86 -3.48
CA THR A 190 -24.55 -4.18 -4.69
C THR A 190 -25.62 -3.23 -5.20
N GLU A 191 -25.21 -2.08 -5.74
CA GLU A 191 -26.15 -1.09 -6.33
C GLU A 191 -26.85 -1.64 -7.58
N THR A 192 -26.24 -2.62 -8.26
CA THR A 192 -26.81 -3.27 -9.45
C THR A 192 -26.58 -4.78 -9.35
N ASP A 193 -27.42 -5.54 -10.07
CA ASP A 193 -27.23 -7.00 -10.16
C ASP A 193 -25.84 -7.38 -10.65
N ALA A 194 -24.97 -7.81 -9.73
CA ALA A 194 -23.59 -8.14 -10.00
C ALA A 194 -23.41 -9.40 -10.86
N LEU A 195 -24.36 -10.37 -10.74
CA LEU A 195 -24.30 -11.65 -11.45
C LEU A 195 -25.10 -11.67 -12.75
N GLY A 196 -26.09 -10.76 -12.91
CA GLY A 196 -26.82 -10.56 -14.15
C GLY A 196 -27.93 -11.57 -14.42
N TYR A 197 -28.45 -12.26 -13.39
CA TYR A 197 -29.56 -13.20 -13.54
C TYR A 197 -30.92 -12.63 -13.08
N HIS A 198 -30.95 -11.35 -12.72
CA HIS A 198 -32.16 -10.61 -12.32
C HIS A 198 -32.87 -11.19 -11.09
N LEU A 199 -32.11 -11.69 -10.11
CA LEU A 199 -32.62 -12.14 -8.83
C LEU A 199 -32.31 -11.12 -7.72
N PRO A 200 -33.21 -10.94 -6.75
CA PRO A 200 -33.01 -10.01 -5.63
C PRO A 200 -31.86 -10.45 -4.73
N ILE A 201 -31.61 -11.77 -4.65
CA ILE A 201 -30.56 -12.36 -3.82
C ILE A 201 -30.03 -13.64 -4.46
N TYR A 202 -28.74 -13.87 -4.29
CA TYR A 202 -28.04 -15.07 -4.74
C TYR A 202 -27.33 -15.72 -3.56
N HIS A 203 -27.61 -17.00 -3.33
CA HIS A 203 -26.92 -17.82 -2.34
C HIS A 203 -25.97 -18.75 -3.08
N ILE A 204 -24.68 -18.61 -2.82
CA ILE A 204 -23.63 -19.39 -3.47
C ILE A 204 -23.00 -20.33 -2.43
N SER A 205 -23.06 -21.64 -2.70
CA SER A 205 -22.40 -22.70 -1.95
C SER A 205 -21.66 -23.62 -2.90
N ARG A 206 -20.79 -24.47 -2.37
CA ARG A 206 -20.10 -25.51 -3.15
C ARG A 206 -20.87 -26.80 -3.15
N LYS A 207 -20.84 -27.52 -4.28
CA LYS A 207 -21.51 -28.81 -4.44
C LYS A 207 -20.55 -29.89 -4.90
N ILE A 208 -20.78 -31.11 -4.44
CA ILE A 208 -20.11 -32.31 -4.94
C ILE A 208 -20.72 -32.63 -6.29
N ARG A 209 -19.94 -32.60 -7.34
CA ARG A 209 -20.38 -32.67 -8.73
C ARG A 209 -21.03 -34.02 -9.07
N GLU A 210 -20.51 -35.10 -8.48
CA GLU A 210 -20.89 -36.48 -8.79
C GLU A 210 -22.25 -36.86 -8.23
N ASN A 211 -22.71 -36.23 -7.15
CA ASN A 211 -23.97 -36.59 -6.49
C ASN A 211 -24.91 -35.41 -6.23
N GLY A 212 -24.49 -34.17 -6.60
CA GLY A 212 -25.25 -32.94 -6.44
C GLY A 212 -25.44 -32.46 -4.98
N LYS A 213 -24.87 -33.16 -3.99
CA LYS A 213 -24.97 -32.78 -2.58
C LYS A 213 -24.09 -31.58 -2.27
N ASP A 214 -24.46 -30.82 -1.24
CA ASP A 214 -23.64 -29.72 -0.78
C ASP A 214 -22.31 -30.23 -0.21
N PHE A 215 -21.24 -29.49 -0.52
CA PHE A 215 -19.95 -29.73 0.10
C PHE A 215 -19.95 -29.04 1.48
N PRO A 216 -19.70 -29.80 2.58
CA PRO A 216 -19.95 -29.31 3.93
C PRO A 216 -18.83 -28.43 4.51
N ASP A 217 -18.31 -27.48 3.72
CA ASP A 217 -17.25 -26.57 4.14
C ASP A 217 -17.74 -25.33 4.92
N ARG A 218 -19.08 -25.14 4.97
CA ARG A 218 -19.73 -24.05 5.69
C ARG A 218 -19.28 -22.65 5.28
N ALA A 219 -18.74 -22.48 4.08
CA ALA A 219 -18.37 -21.18 3.51
C ALA A 219 -19.41 -20.76 2.48
N HIS A 220 -20.05 -19.62 2.72
CA HIS A 220 -21.17 -19.11 1.92
C HIS A 220 -20.82 -17.73 1.35
N ILE A 221 -21.27 -17.47 0.12
CA ILE A 221 -21.21 -16.15 -0.49
C ILE A 221 -22.64 -15.75 -0.86
N ILE A 222 -23.01 -14.52 -0.53
CA ILE A 222 -24.33 -13.97 -0.81
C ILE A 222 -24.18 -12.67 -1.60
N TYR A 223 -24.96 -12.52 -2.66
CA TYR A 223 -25.11 -11.26 -3.36
C TYR A 223 -26.52 -10.77 -3.22
N VAL A 224 -26.69 -9.49 -2.90
CA VAL A 224 -27.99 -8.82 -2.79
C VAL A 224 -28.00 -7.65 -3.79
N ASP A 225 -29.00 -7.62 -4.68
CA ASP A 225 -29.24 -6.51 -5.58
C ASP A 225 -30.08 -5.45 -4.87
N SER A 226 -29.47 -4.32 -4.51
CA SER A 226 -30.19 -3.27 -3.78
C SER A 226 -31.18 -2.46 -4.65
N LYS A 227 -31.15 -2.61 -5.96
CA LYS A 227 -32.19 -2.05 -6.84
C LYS A 227 -33.52 -2.79 -6.77
N ASN A 228 -33.50 -4.05 -6.33
CA ASN A 228 -34.71 -4.80 -6.13
C ASN A 228 -35.38 -4.35 -4.82
N GLN A 229 -36.45 -3.57 -4.94
CA GLN A 229 -37.23 -2.98 -3.86
C GLN A 229 -38.68 -3.48 -3.89
N GLU A 230 -38.87 -4.76 -4.20
CA GLU A 230 -40.16 -5.41 -4.16
C GLU A 230 -40.79 -5.34 -2.78
N ASP A 231 -42.11 -5.51 -2.67
CA ASP A 231 -42.82 -5.51 -1.38
C ASP A 231 -42.59 -6.81 -0.60
N THR A 232 -41.31 -7.07 -0.30
CA THR A 232 -40.84 -8.15 0.56
C THR A 232 -39.98 -7.52 1.67
N GLU A 233 -39.71 -8.29 2.73
CA GLU A 233 -38.86 -7.79 3.83
C GLU A 233 -37.46 -7.39 3.32
N LEU A 234 -36.87 -8.21 2.43
CA LEU A 234 -35.60 -7.88 1.78
C LEU A 234 -35.69 -6.62 0.88
N GLY A 235 -36.77 -6.53 0.09
CA GLY A 235 -36.96 -5.37 -0.78
C GLY A 235 -37.20 -4.07 -0.01
N ARG A 236 -37.92 -4.12 1.12
CA ARG A 236 -38.05 -2.97 2.04
C ARG A 236 -36.70 -2.60 2.68
N LEU A 237 -35.85 -3.59 3.04
CA LEU A 237 -34.51 -3.32 3.49
C LEU A 237 -33.66 -2.62 2.39
N MET A 238 -33.75 -3.10 1.17
CA MET A 238 -33.07 -2.49 0.03
C MET A 238 -33.59 -1.08 -0.27
N HIS A 239 -34.89 -0.84 -0.09
CA HIS A 239 -35.46 0.53 -0.13
C HIS A 239 -34.77 1.42 0.94
N ASP A 240 -34.66 0.96 2.19
CA ASP A 240 -34.00 1.70 3.27
C ASP A 240 -32.54 2.03 2.96
N PHE A 241 -31.85 1.15 2.21
CA PHE A 241 -30.48 1.41 1.79
C PHE A 241 -30.35 2.60 0.82
N HIS A 242 -31.42 2.95 0.11
CA HIS A 242 -31.48 4.09 -0.82
C HIS A 242 -32.18 5.31 -0.23
N CYS A 243 -32.80 5.22 0.95
CA CYS A 243 -33.47 6.35 1.56
C CYS A 243 -32.51 7.45 1.97
N LYS A 244 -32.77 8.67 1.56
CA LYS A 244 -32.08 9.88 2.00
C LYS A 244 -32.66 10.37 3.33
N SER A 245 -33.94 10.20 3.54
CA SER A 245 -34.71 10.66 4.69
C SER A 245 -35.06 9.52 5.63
N PRO A 246 -34.76 9.61 6.93
CA PRO A 246 -35.10 8.55 7.88
C PRO A 246 -36.61 8.34 8.00
N GLU A 247 -37.42 9.37 7.71
CA GLU A 247 -38.89 9.31 7.80
C GLU A 247 -39.52 8.35 6.77
N GLU A 248 -38.77 8.03 5.68
CA GLU A 248 -39.22 7.13 4.60
C GLU A 248 -38.82 5.68 4.82
N MET A 249 -38.04 5.38 5.87
CA MET A 249 -37.49 4.05 6.12
C MET A 249 -38.52 3.14 6.79
N TYR A 250 -38.54 1.88 6.40
CA TYR A 250 -39.41 0.83 6.93
C TYR A 250 -38.89 0.24 8.26
N HIS A 251 -37.56 0.00 8.37
CA HIS A 251 -36.98 -0.68 9.53
C HIS A 251 -36.63 0.30 10.65
N SER A 252 -37.39 0.23 11.72
CA SER A 252 -37.32 1.18 12.85
C SER A 252 -35.94 1.25 13.51
N VAL A 253 -35.17 0.17 13.50
CA VAL A 253 -33.79 0.13 14.05
C VAL A 253 -32.85 0.99 13.21
N LEU A 254 -32.89 0.82 11.91
CA LEU A 254 -32.10 1.61 10.95
C LEU A 254 -32.57 3.06 10.93
N GLN A 255 -33.89 3.28 10.86
CA GLN A 255 -34.53 4.59 10.90
C GLN A 255 -34.04 5.44 12.08
N LYS A 256 -34.10 4.90 13.32
CA LYS A 256 -33.65 5.58 14.54
C LYS A 256 -32.18 5.96 14.47
N GLN A 257 -31.34 5.09 13.95
CA GLN A 257 -29.91 5.36 13.84
C GLN A 257 -29.62 6.41 12.77
N VAL A 258 -30.28 6.33 11.61
CA VAL A 258 -30.17 7.31 10.52
C VAL A 258 -30.70 8.67 11.00
N PHE A 259 -31.85 8.70 11.68
CA PHE A 259 -32.39 9.91 12.29
C PHE A 259 -31.36 10.54 13.25
N ARG A 260 -30.80 9.75 14.16
CA ARG A 260 -29.78 10.24 15.09
C ARG A 260 -28.61 10.90 14.35
N LEU A 261 -28.07 10.25 13.30
CA LEU A 261 -26.91 10.74 12.56
C LEU A 261 -27.21 11.99 11.72
N LYS A 262 -28.41 12.10 11.15
CA LYS A 262 -28.78 13.19 10.21
C LYS A 262 -29.55 14.34 10.86
N ARG A 263 -30.26 14.12 11.97
CA ARG A 263 -31.19 15.09 12.56
C ARG A 263 -30.79 15.62 13.92
N THR A 264 -29.96 14.88 14.70
CA THR A 264 -29.50 15.39 15.97
C THR A 264 -28.20 16.17 15.85
N ARG A 265 -28.03 17.20 16.66
CA ARG A 265 -26.82 18.02 16.69
C ARG A 265 -25.55 17.17 16.91
N GLU A 266 -25.63 16.21 17.82
CA GLU A 266 -24.51 15.31 18.13
C GLU A 266 -24.16 14.41 16.94
N GLY A 267 -25.17 13.81 16.29
CA GLY A 267 -24.98 12.95 15.14
C GLY A 267 -24.41 13.69 13.92
N VAL A 268 -24.93 14.88 13.63
CA VAL A 268 -24.41 15.73 12.55
C VAL A 268 -22.96 16.12 12.82
N ASN A 269 -22.63 16.57 14.03
CA ASN A 269 -21.25 16.91 14.41
C ASN A 269 -20.32 15.69 14.38
N PHE A 270 -20.81 14.51 14.74
CA PHE A 270 -20.08 13.27 14.63
C PHE A 270 -19.76 12.96 13.14
N MET A 271 -20.76 13.05 12.25
CA MET A 271 -20.59 12.81 10.82
C MET A 271 -19.63 13.82 10.17
N CYS A 272 -19.73 15.11 10.53
CA CYS A 272 -18.79 16.13 10.04
C CYS A 272 -17.33 15.77 10.39
N ARG A 273 -17.08 15.32 11.62
CA ARG A 273 -15.73 14.89 12.06
C ARG A 273 -15.26 13.63 11.33
N GLU A 274 -16.13 12.65 11.10
CA GLU A 274 -15.77 11.44 10.33
C GLU A 274 -15.43 11.78 8.87
N MET A 275 -16.19 12.71 8.25
CA MET A 275 -15.90 13.19 6.89
C MET A 275 -14.59 13.98 6.85
N ASP A 276 -14.33 14.84 7.83
CA ASP A 276 -13.08 15.60 7.93
C ASP A 276 -11.87 14.66 8.09
N LYS A 277 -12.00 13.62 8.88
CA LYS A 277 -10.97 12.60 9.01
C LYS A 277 -10.67 11.91 7.67
N ILE A 278 -11.71 11.52 6.93
CA ILE A 278 -11.55 10.90 5.61
C ILE A 278 -10.87 11.86 4.63
N TYR A 279 -11.26 13.13 4.65
CA TYR A 279 -10.66 14.18 3.82
C TYR A 279 -9.16 14.32 4.10
N ARG A 280 -8.77 14.48 5.36
CA ARG A 280 -7.37 14.63 5.79
C ARG A 280 -6.53 13.38 5.51
N ASP A 281 -7.10 12.19 5.70
CA ASP A 281 -6.43 10.94 5.33
C ASP A 281 -6.19 10.85 3.82
N GLY A 282 -7.17 11.27 3.01
CA GLY A 282 -7.05 11.34 1.55
C GLY A 282 -5.98 12.35 1.10
N GLU A 283 -5.94 13.51 1.71
CA GLU A 283 -4.95 14.57 1.45
C GLU A 283 -3.53 14.06 1.76
N ARG A 284 -3.31 13.48 2.94
CA ARG A 284 -2.02 12.89 3.33
C ARG A 284 -1.56 11.76 2.39
N VAL A 285 -2.49 10.90 1.97
CA VAL A 285 -2.17 9.83 1.00
C VAL A 285 -1.85 10.42 -0.37
N GLY A 286 -2.59 11.46 -0.80
CA GLY A 286 -2.34 12.17 -2.04
C GLY A 286 -0.96 12.84 -2.07
N GLU A 287 -0.58 13.52 -1.00
CA GLU A 287 0.75 14.12 -0.84
C GLU A 287 1.87 13.09 -0.92
N LYS A 288 1.73 11.98 -0.19
CA LYS A 288 2.71 10.89 -0.21
C LYS A 288 2.89 10.30 -1.61
N ILE A 289 1.79 10.01 -2.31
CA ILE A 289 1.83 9.50 -3.69
C ILE A 289 2.45 10.55 -4.63
N GLY A 290 2.14 11.83 -4.44
CA GLY A 290 2.71 12.93 -5.20
C GLY A 290 4.22 13.02 -5.01
N GLN A 291 4.69 12.94 -3.78
CA GLN A 291 6.12 12.94 -3.44
C GLN A 291 6.85 11.73 -4.06
N GLU A 292 6.35 10.51 -3.84
CA GLU A 292 6.95 9.28 -4.39
C GLU A 292 7.04 9.31 -5.93
N ARG A 293 6.00 9.82 -6.59
CA ARG A 293 6.01 9.99 -8.06
C ARG A 293 7.00 11.07 -8.49
N GLY A 294 7.04 12.19 -7.77
CA GLY A 294 7.98 13.28 -8.04
C GLY A 294 9.44 12.83 -7.92
N GLU A 295 9.78 12.13 -6.86
CA GLU A 295 11.10 11.55 -6.63
C GLU A 295 11.50 10.58 -7.74
N LYS A 296 10.61 9.65 -8.10
CA LYS A 296 10.86 8.68 -9.17
C LYS A 296 11.09 9.34 -10.53
N ILE A 297 10.23 10.29 -10.91
CA ILE A 297 10.38 11.04 -12.16
C ILE A 297 11.68 11.87 -12.14
N GLY A 298 12.00 12.49 -10.99
CA GLY A 298 13.23 13.24 -10.81
C GLY A 298 14.47 12.38 -10.98
N GLN A 299 14.49 11.20 -10.39
CA GLN A 299 15.58 10.22 -10.52
C GLN A 299 15.75 9.77 -11.97
N GLU A 300 14.67 9.30 -12.62
CA GLU A 300 14.71 8.83 -14.02
C GLU A 300 15.22 9.92 -14.97
N ARG A 301 14.77 11.17 -14.81
CA ARG A 301 15.24 12.31 -15.60
C ARG A 301 16.69 12.63 -15.31
N GLY A 302 17.10 12.63 -14.03
CA GLY A 302 18.47 12.87 -13.62
C GLY A 302 19.45 11.85 -14.19
N GLU A 303 19.13 10.57 -14.12
CA GLU A 303 19.91 9.47 -14.70
C GLU A 303 20.06 9.62 -16.22
N LYS A 304 18.97 9.89 -16.93
CA LYS A 304 18.99 10.09 -18.38
C LYS A 304 19.86 11.27 -18.80
N ILE A 305 19.70 12.45 -18.15
CA ILE A 305 20.51 13.62 -18.41
C ILE A 305 21.98 13.36 -18.07
N GLY A 306 22.25 12.66 -16.97
CA GLY A 306 23.60 12.28 -16.56
C GLY A 306 24.27 11.37 -17.58
N GLN A 307 23.57 10.37 -18.09
CA GLN A 307 24.05 9.45 -19.12
C GLN A 307 24.35 10.21 -20.44
N GLU A 308 23.41 11.00 -20.95
CA GLU A 308 23.58 11.77 -22.18
C GLU A 308 24.78 12.73 -22.10
N ARG A 309 24.93 13.43 -20.96
CA ARG A 309 26.10 14.32 -20.74
C ARG A 309 27.40 13.53 -20.64
N GLY A 310 27.38 12.40 -19.93
CA GLY A 310 28.55 11.53 -19.79
C GLY A 310 29.04 11.00 -21.14
N GLU A 311 28.12 10.50 -21.96
CA GLU A 311 28.41 10.02 -23.32
C GLU A 311 28.98 11.11 -24.23
N LYS A 312 28.39 12.31 -24.21
CA LYS A 312 28.88 13.46 -24.99
C LYS A 312 30.28 13.86 -24.59
N ILE A 313 30.54 14.03 -23.28
CA ILE A 313 31.86 14.38 -22.77
C ILE A 313 32.87 13.28 -23.07
N GLY A 314 32.45 11.99 -22.93
CA GLY A 314 33.30 10.83 -23.26
C GLY A 314 33.72 10.82 -24.74
N ARG A 315 32.77 11.04 -25.66
CA ARG A 315 33.00 11.11 -27.10
C ARG A 315 33.98 12.25 -27.44
N GLU A 316 33.70 13.47 -26.98
CA GLU A 316 34.55 14.64 -27.25
C GLU A 316 36.00 14.45 -26.74
N ARG A 317 36.17 13.89 -25.53
CA ARG A 317 37.48 13.57 -24.98
C ARG A 317 38.16 12.46 -25.77
N GLY A 318 37.44 11.41 -26.11
CA GLY A 318 37.95 10.30 -26.92
C GLY A 318 38.42 10.74 -28.29
N GLU A 319 37.65 11.57 -29.00
CA GLU A 319 38.03 12.18 -30.29
C GLU A 319 39.28 13.04 -30.20
N LYS A 320 39.35 13.94 -29.21
CA LYS A 320 40.54 14.79 -28.99
C LYS A 320 41.81 13.97 -28.71
N ILE A 321 41.68 12.93 -27.87
CA ILE A 321 42.79 12.04 -27.54
C ILE A 321 43.19 11.22 -28.78
N GLY A 322 42.22 10.69 -29.50
CA GLY A 322 42.41 9.93 -30.74
C GLY A 322 43.13 10.75 -31.80
N GLN A 323 42.65 11.97 -32.04
CA GLN A 323 43.30 12.89 -33.01
C GLN A 323 44.76 13.22 -32.62
N LYS A 324 45.00 13.54 -31.31
CA LYS A 324 46.38 13.79 -30.83
C LYS A 324 47.30 12.56 -31.00
N ARG A 325 46.82 11.39 -30.63
CA ARG A 325 47.58 10.13 -30.79
C ARG A 325 47.83 9.81 -32.27
N GLY A 326 46.78 9.90 -33.10
CA GLY A 326 46.87 9.66 -34.56
C GLY A 326 47.89 10.60 -35.23
N LYS A 327 47.79 11.92 -34.91
CA LYS A 327 48.76 12.91 -35.43
C LYS A 327 50.22 12.58 -35.01
N LYS A 328 50.41 12.27 -33.70
CA LYS A 328 51.77 11.88 -33.21
C LYS A 328 52.28 10.60 -33.83
N GLN A 329 51.40 9.61 -34.02
CA GLN A 329 51.76 8.33 -34.70
C GLN A 329 52.07 8.55 -36.16
N GLY A 330 51.26 9.36 -36.87
CA GLY A 330 51.48 9.75 -38.25
C GLY A 330 52.87 10.40 -38.49
N ILE A 331 53.20 11.41 -37.68
CA ILE A 331 54.50 12.08 -37.69
C ILE A 331 55.61 11.06 -37.45
N ARG A 332 55.50 10.18 -36.49
CA ARG A 332 56.50 9.17 -36.17
C ARG A 332 56.67 8.14 -37.29
N ASN A 333 55.58 7.72 -37.92
CA ASN A 333 55.65 6.82 -39.05
C ASN A 333 56.32 7.43 -40.27
N GLU A 334 56.05 8.70 -40.58
CA GLU A 334 56.68 9.42 -41.66
C GLU A 334 58.16 9.65 -41.40
N GLN A 335 58.55 10.09 -40.18
CA GLN A 335 59.93 10.17 -39.75
C GLN A 335 60.63 8.81 -39.92
N ARG A 336 60.03 7.70 -39.52
CA ARG A 336 60.60 6.36 -39.68
C ARG A 336 60.78 5.99 -41.14
N ARG A 337 59.84 6.35 -42.00
CA ARG A 337 59.92 6.11 -43.46
C ARG A 337 61.07 6.84 -44.09
N ILE A 338 61.24 8.14 -43.76
CA ILE A 338 62.32 8.98 -44.26
C ILE A 338 63.68 8.44 -43.79
N VAL A 339 63.86 8.19 -42.49
CA VAL A 339 65.06 7.67 -41.89
C VAL A 339 65.47 6.31 -42.54
N ASN A 340 64.54 5.39 -42.68
CA ASN A 340 64.76 4.10 -43.32
C ASN A 340 65.18 4.25 -44.82
N SER A 341 64.57 5.21 -45.53
CA SER A 341 64.92 5.46 -46.94
C SER A 341 66.33 5.97 -47.08
N LEU A 342 66.75 6.93 -46.23
CA LEU A 342 68.12 7.46 -46.22
C LEU A 342 69.17 6.41 -45.82
N LYS A 343 68.83 5.54 -44.83
CA LYS A 343 69.68 4.42 -44.43
C LYS A 343 69.94 3.45 -45.59
N ARG A 344 68.88 3.12 -46.36
CA ARG A 344 68.99 2.25 -47.57
C ARG A 344 69.84 2.85 -48.66
N LYS A 345 69.94 4.20 -48.70
CA LYS A 345 70.82 4.93 -49.65
C LYS A 345 72.27 5.07 -49.15
N GLY A 346 72.64 4.34 -48.09
CA GLY A 346 73.96 4.28 -47.55
C GLY A 346 74.38 5.47 -46.72
N LYS A 347 73.48 6.35 -46.29
CA LYS A 347 73.79 7.50 -45.45
C LYS A 347 74.11 7.07 -44.01
N THR A 348 75.10 7.72 -43.40
CA THR A 348 75.48 7.53 -41.99
C THR A 348 74.41 8.11 -41.06
N MET A 349 74.47 7.79 -39.77
CA MET A 349 73.52 8.31 -38.80
C MET A 349 73.62 9.82 -38.64
N ASP A 350 74.80 10.35 -38.61
CA ASP A 350 75.03 11.79 -38.50
C ASP A 350 74.54 12.55 -39.76
N GLU A 351 74.71 11.96 -40.95
CA GLU A 351 74.15 12.51 -42.18
C GLU A 351 72.65 12.49 -42.18
N ILE A 352 72.04 11.41 -41.69
CA ILE A 352 70.55 11.28 -41.55
C ILE A 352 70.01 12.28 -40.57
N ALA A 353 70.65 12.44 -39.42
CA ALA A 353 70.28 13.45 -38.42
C ALA A 353 70.43 14.91 -38.99
N TYR A 354 71.48 15.20 -39.69
CA TYR A 354 71.67 16.48 -40.33
C TYR A 354 70.66 16.81 -41.42
N LEU A 355 70.37 15.84 -42.30
CA LEU A 355 69.41 15.98 -43.42
C LEU A 355 67.95 16.07 -43.00
N THR A 356 67.62 15.43 -41.90
CA THR A 356 66.19 15.36 -41.42
C THR A 356 65.92 16.37 -40.30
N GLY A 357 66.94 16.97 -39.68
CA GLY A 357 66.82 17.78 -38.47
C GLY A 357 66.33 16.96 -37.24
N ILE A 358 66.34 15.63 -37.31
CA ILE A 358 65.95 14.74 -36.23
C ILE A 358 67.19 14.41 -35.39
N HIS A 359 67.09 14.62 -34.07
CA HIS A 359 68.21 14.33 -33.18
C HIS A 359 68.70 12.88 -33.30
N GLU A 360 69.96 12.61 -33.27
CA GLU A 360 70.59 11.29 -33.50
C GLU A 360 70.03 10.19 -32.62
N THR A 361 69.72 10.45 -31.35
CA THR A 361 69.12 9.51 -30.43
C THR A 361 67.71 9.06 -30.88
N VAL A 362 66.98 9.95 -31.55
CA VAL A 362 65.64 9.64 -32.10
C VAL A 362 65.80 8.86 -33.42
N VAL A 363 66.79 9.16 -34.23
CA VAL A 363 67.12 8.40 -35.45
C VAL A 363 67.46 6.95 -35.08
N LYS A 364 68.33 6.70 -34.10
CA LYS A 364 68.64 5.36 -33.57
C LYS A 364 67.34 4.63 -33.12
N LYS A 365 66.49 5.31 -32.37
CA LYS A 365 65.24 4.73 -31.92
C LYS A 365 64.24 4.42 -33.03
N LEU A 366 64.23 5.20 -34.10
CA LEU A 366 63.38 4.97 -35.28
C LEU A 366 63.90 3.79 -36.15
N LEU A 367 65.20 3.55 -36.17
CA LEU A 367 65.82 2.44 -36.84
C LEU A 367 65.71 1.11 -36.07
N GLY A 368 65.30 1.14 -34.81
CA GLY A 368 65.21 -0.05 -33.95
C GLY A 368 66.53 -0.48 -33.36
N GLU A 369 67.58 0.36 -33.48
CA GLU A 369 68.87 0.14 -32.81
C GLU A 369 68.71 0.59 -31.35
N THR A 370 68.42 -0.34 -30.48
CA THR A 370 68.52 -0.13 -29.03
C THR A 370 69.96 0.02 -28.67
N ALA A 371 70.28 1.12 -27.93
CA ALA A 371 71.63 1.24 -27.31
C ALA A 371 71.83 -0.02 -26.45
N SER A 372 72.78 -0.87 -26.88
CA SER A 372 73.37 -1.84 -25.97
C SER A 372 74.17 -1.05 -24.93
N LEU A 373 73.69 -1.09 -23.69
CA LEU A 373 74.48 -0.81 -22.49
C LEU A 373 75.29 -2.05 -22.18
#